data_56db9c9d6a7eff422c57bb82bb753910
#
_entry.id   56db9c9d6a7eff422c57bb82bb753910
#
_cell.length_a   1.000
_cell.length_b   1.000
_cell.length_c   1.000
_cell.angle_alpha   90.00
_cell.angle_beta   90.00
_cell.angle_gamma   90.00
#
_symmetry.space_group_name_H-M   'P 1'
#
loop_
_entity.id
_entity.type
_entity.pdbx_description
1 polymer ?
#
loop_
_entity_poly.entity_id
_entity_poly.type
_entity_poly.pdbx_seq_one_letter_code
_entity_poly.pdbx_strand_id
1 'polypeptide(L)'
;QSIALFLPDRAVLIEEWADIPLSEYLSKIEEIAPRILECRETPRYLAHTATLRATFALTHFSDARVFLLDHLCKQENKIGPHFQRPIATGGLRFVLPESNDHIGNLTVIIESFRHGRNEIFVEVKGVFGREPVAADSIGVILENTQSVRAFISERIFPYLEQFDHPKDLFS
;
A
#
# COMPACT_ATOMS: atom_id res chain seq x y z
N GLN A 1 11.26 -1.78 13.04
CA GLN A 1 11.07 -3.09 13.73
C GLN A 1 10.97 -4.18 12.67
N SER A 2 11.83 -5.21 12.77
CA SER A 2 11.80 -6.41 11.92
C SER A 2 11.07 -7.53 12.66
N ILE A 3 10.07 -8.12 12.03
CA ILE A 3 9.28 -9.22 12.61
C ILE A 3 9.18 -10.35 11.58
N ALA A 4 9.41 -11.60 12.01
CA ALA A 4 9.10 -12.78 11.23
C ALA A 4 8.10 -13.64 12.02
N LEU A 5 6.96 -13.94 11.43
CA LEU A 5 5.92 -14.78 12.01
C LEU A 5 5.78 -16.06 11.18
N PHE A 6 5.84 -17.18 11.84
CA PHE A 6 5.69 -18.51 11.22
C PHE A 6 4.40 -19.15 11.73
N LEU A 7 3.37 -19.12 10.91
CA LEU A 7 2.05 -19.71 11.17
C LEU A 7 1.94 -21.06 10.41
N PRO A 8 1.02 -21.95 10.78
CA PRO A 8 0.91 -23.26 10.13
C PRO A 8 0.71 -23.21 8.61
N ASP A 9 -0.04 -22.22 8.13
CA ASP A 9 -0.44 -22.04 6.73
C ASP A 9 0.34 -20.98 5.97
N ARG A 10 1.15 -20.15 6.67
CA ARG A 10 1.85 -19.01 6.08
C ARG A 10 3.09 -18.58 6.86
N ALA A 11 3.95 -17.83 6.19
CA ALA A 11 4.97 -17.02 6.82
C ALA A 11 4.73 -15.54 6.51
N VAL A 12 5.02 -14.67 7.47
CA VAL A 12 4.87 -13.22 7.32
C VAL A 12 6.17 -12.56 7.72
N LEU A 13 6.73 -11.76 6.82
CA LEU A 13 7.89 -10.93 7.07
C LEU A 13 7.45 -9.48 7.08
N ILE A 14 7.76 -8.75 8.16
CA ILE A 14 7.32 -7.37 8.36
C ILE A 14 8.53 -6.51 8.68
N GLU A 15 8.64 -5.38 7.99
CA GLU A 15 9.52 -4.27 8.36
C GLU A 15 8.65 -3.05 8.61
N GLU A 16 8.55 -2.63 9.86
CA GLU A 16 7.77 -1.46 10.26
C GLU A 16 8.67 -0.39 10.86
N TRP A 17 8.43 0.86 10.47
CA TRP A 17 9.20 2.02 10.96
C TRP A 17 10.70 1.81 10.84
N ALA A 18 11.11 1.10 9.79
CA ALA A 18 12.49 0.77 9.54
C ALA A 18 13.08 1.79 8.56
N ASP A 19 14.22 2.35 8.91
CA ASP A 19 15.01 3.20 8.02
C ASP A 19 15.95 2.33 7.18
N ILE A 20 15.35 1.38 6.46
CA ILE A 20 16.08 0.50 5.54
C ILE A 20 15.55 0.68 4.11
N PRO A 21 16.41 0.63 3.10
CA PRO A 21 15.98 0.66 1.72
C PRO A 21 15.20 -0.61 1.36
N LEU A 22 14.26 -0.51 0.41
CA LEU A 22 13.48 -1.66 -0.07
C LEU A 22 14.40 -2.81 -0.54
N SER A 23 15.54 -2.51 -1.14
CA SER A 23 16.52 -3.52 -1.57
C SER A 23 17.00 -4.43 -0.45
N GLU A 24 17.22 -3.88 0.75
CA GLU A 24 17.60 -4.67 1.92
C GLU A 24 16.46 -5.59 2.37
N TYR A 25 15.23 -5.11 2.35
CA TYR A 25 14.06 -5.95 2.64
C TYR A 25 13.89 -7.07 1.62
N LEU A 26 14.07 -6.77 0.34
CA LEU A 26 14.00 -7.77 -0.73
C LEU A 26 15.10 -8.84 -0.58
N SER A 27 16.32 -8.46 -0.21
CA SER A 27 17.40 -9.41 0.08
C SER A 27 17.05 -10.34 1.24
N LYS A 28 16.37 -9.86 2.28
CA LYS A 28 15.86 -10.70 3.37
C LYS A 28 14.82 -11.71 2.86
N ILE A 29 13.91 -11.31 1.97
CA ILE A 29 12.94 -12.23 1.37
C ILE A 29 13.67 -13.30 0.56
N GLU A 30 14.62 -12.90 -0.27
CA GLU A 30 15.40 -13.80 -1.13
C GLU A 30 16.16 -14.87 -0.31
N GLU A 31 16.70 -14.47 0.83
CA GLU A 31 17.40 -15.39 1.74
C GLU A 31 16.45 -16.32 2.51
N ILE A 32 15.36 -15.78 3.04
CA ILE A 32 14.50 -16.48 4.00
C ILE A 32 13.47 -17.37 3.29
N ALA A 33 12.89 -16.93 2.17
CA ALA A 33 11.78 -17.62 1.54
C ALA A 33 12.10 -19.05 1.06
N PRO A 34 13.26 -19.33 0.42
CA PRO A 34 13.62 -20.71 0.08
C PRO A 34 13.79 -21.61 1.31
N ARG A 35 14.39 -21.10 2.38
CA ARG A 35 14.60 -21.84 3.63
C ARG A 35 13.29 -22.22 4.31
N ILE A 36 12.26 -21.36 4.21
CA ILE A 36 10.93 -21.68 4.74
C ILE A 36 10.33 -22.88 4.00
N LEU A 37 10.44 -22.92 2.65
CA LEU A 37 9.95 -24.06 1.86
C LEU A 37 10.67 -25.35 2.25
N GLU A 38 12.00 -25.31 2.39
CA GLU A 38 12.82 -26.44 2.82
C GLU A 38 12.42 -26.94 4.21
N CYS A 39 12.37 -26.04 5.21
CA CYS A 39 12.01 -26.39 6.60
C CYS A 39 10.59 -26.94 6.73
N ARG A 40 9.68 -26.57 5.84
CA ARG A 40 8.28 -27.05 5.83
C ARG A 40 8.06 -28.27 4.95
N GLU A 41 9.09 -28.75 4.27
CA GLU A 41 8.98 -29.83 3.29
C GLU A 41 7.90 -29.54 2.24
N THR A 42 7.72 -28.25 1.86
CA THR A 42 6.69 -27.79 0.93
C THR A 42 7.37 -27.38 -0.37
N PRO A 43 6.93 -27.86 -1.53
CA PRO A 43 7.65 -27.59 -2.79
C PRO A 43 7.47 -26.15 -3.31
N ARG A 44 6.44 -25.45 -2.88
CA ARG A 44 6.08 -24.12 -3.40
C ARG A 44 5.12 -23.34 -2.51
N TYR A 45 5.12 -22.05 -2.64
CA TYR A 45 4.05 -21.17 -2.18
C TYR A 45 2.90 -21.20 -3.16
N LEU A 46 1.67 -21.34 -2.69
CA LEU A 46 0.47 -21.29 -3.53
C LEU A 46 0.07 -19.85 -3.90
N ALA A 47 0.36 -18.92 -3.02
CA ALA A 47 0.15 -17.50 -3.22
C ALA A 47 1.09 -16.69 -2.33
N HIS A 48 1.30 -15.42 -2.68
CA HIS A 48 1.98 -14.47 -1.83
C HIS A 48 1.28 -13.12 -1.82
N THR A 49 1.57 -12.34 -0.81
CA THR A 49 1.02 -10.99 -0.65
C THR A 49 2.14 -10.01 -0.37
N ALA A 50 2.15 -8.91 -1.07
CA ALA A 50 3.00 -7.76 -0.77
C ALA A 50 2.12 -6.60 -0.29
N THR A 51 2.40 -6.04 0.90
CA THR A 51 1.71 -4.85 1.42
C THR A 51 2.73 -3.78 1.70
N LEU A 52 2.60 -2.64 1.03
CA LEU A 52 3.46 -1.49 1.23
C LEU A 52 2.64 -0.30 1.72
N ARG A 53 3.23 0.43 2.65
CA ARG A 53 2.66 1.64 3.26
C ARG A 53 3.59 2.81 3.05
N ALA A 54 3.01 3.96 2.78
CA ALA A 54 3.75 5.20 2.59
C ALA A 54 2.92 6.38 3.10
N THR A 55 3.57 7.51 3.30
CA THR A 55 2.91 8.80 3.53
C THR A 55 3.20 9.74 2.38
N PHE A 56 2.21 10.57 2.06
CA PHE A 56 2.31 11.65 1.08
C PHE A 56 2.03 12.97 1.81
N ALA A 57 3.00 13.87 1.85
CA ALA A 57 2.85 15.17 2.49
C ALA A 57 2.24 16.17 1.50
N LEU A 58 1.12 16.78 1.88
CA LEU A 58 0.46 17.83 1.11
C LEU A 58 1.23 19.14 1.23
N THR A 59 1.38 19.82 0.10
CA THR A 59 2.06 21.13 0.02
C THR A 59 1.08 22.28 0.18
N HIS A 60 -0.12 22.16 -0.39
CA HIS A 60 -1.10 23.25 -0.48
C HIS A 60 -2.29 23.10 0.46
N PHE A 61 -2.41 21.99 1.16
CA PHE A 61 -3.47 21.73 2.13
C PHE A 61 -2.89 21.44 3.51
N SER A 62 -3.38 22.14 4.52
CA SER A 62 -3.00 21.94 5.91
C SER A 62 -3.78 20.83 6.63
N ASP A 63 -4.80 20.27 5.97
CA ASP A 63 -5.64 19.21 6.51
C ASP A 63 -5.99 18.19 5.42
N ALA A 64 -5.44 17.00 5.54
CA ALA A 64 -5.63 15.91 4.59
C ALA A 64 -7.09 15.43 4.48
N ARG A 65 -7.92 15.61 5.52
CA ARG A 65 -9.35 15.30 5.47
C ARG A 65 -10.09 16.26 4.53
N VAL A 66 -9.78 17.56 4.64
CA VAL A 66 -10.34 18.60 3.74
C VAL A 66 -9.90 18.32 2.31
N PHE A 67 -8.64 18.00 2.10
CA PHE A 67 -8.14 17.62 0.78
C PHE A 67 -8.91 16.41 0.22
N LEU A 68 -8.98 15.31 0.95
CA LEU A 68 -9.60 14.07 0.46
C LEU A 68 -11.12 14.20 0.32
N LEU A 69 -11.82 14.69 1.35
CA LEU A 69 -13.28 14.66 1.37
C LEU A 69 -13.88 15.84 0.61
N ASP A 70 -13.37 17.05 0.84
CA ASP A 70 -14.00 18.25 0.29
C ASP A 70 -13.44 18.62 -1.09
N HIS A 71 -12.10 18.51 -1.28
CA HIS A 71 -11.50 18.90 -2.55
C HIS A 71 -11.53 17.76 -3.58
N LEU A 72 -11.03 16.57 -3.23
CA LEU A 72 -10.97 15.44 -4.17
C LEU A 72 -12.32 14.76 -4.35
N CYS A 73 -13.08 14.48 -3.28
CA CYS A 73 -14.38 13.83 -3.33
C CYS A 73 -15.56 14.80 -3.49
N LYS A 74 -15.35 16.13 -3.50
CA LYS A 74 -16.39 17.16 -3.68
C LYS A 74 -17.53 17.09 -2.64
N GLN A 75 -17.24 16.70 -1.40
CA GLN A 75 -18.27 16.58 -0.35
C GLN A 75 -18.65 17.90 0.32
N GLU A 76 -17.84 18.95 0.20
CA GLU A 76 -18.13 20.33 0.64
C GLU A 76 -18.66 20.40 2.09
N ASN A 77 -17.98 19.74 3.02
CA ASN A 77 -18.38 19.66 4.43
C ASN A 77 -19.76 19.00 4.71
N LYS A 78 -20.33 18.25 3.77
CA LYS A 78 -21.66 17.64 3.95
C LYS A 78 -21.66 16.43 4.87
N ILE A 79 -20.55 15.66 4.90
CA ILE A 79 -20.49 14.37 5.60
C ILE A 79 -20.60 14.55 7.13
N GLY A 80 -19.85 15.49 7.71
CA GLY A 80 -19.86 15.75 9.15
C GLY A 80 -21.23 16.12 9.71
N PRO A 81 -21.92 17.11 9.13
CA PRO A 81 -23.28 17.48 9.54
C PRO A 81 -24.30 16.35 9.37
N HIS A 82 -24.17 15.54 8.30
CA HIS A 82 -25.07 14.41 8.05
C HIS A 82 -24.93 13.33 9.13
N PHE A 83 -23.72 13.00 9.52
CA PHE A 83 -23.47 12.03 10.59
C PHE A 83 -23.61 12.59 12.00
N GLN A 84 -23.77 13.89 12.15
CA GLN A 84 -23.87 14.60 13.43
C GLN A 84 -22.68 14.27 14.37
N ARG A 85 -21.51 13.98 13.79
CA ARG A 85 -20.28 13.65 14.51
C ARG A 85 -19.06 14.17 13.76
N PRO A 86 -18.00 14.56 14.46
CA PRO A 86 -16.76 14.95 13.81
C PRO A 86 -16.12 13.74 13.13
N ILE A 87 -15.56 13.97 11.96
CA ILE A 87 -14.82 12.95 11.21
C ILE A 87 -13.35 13.02 11.64
N ALA A 88 -12.87 11.96 12.24
CA ALA A 88 -11.47 11.86 12.66
C ALA A 88 -10.53 11.52 11.48
N THR A 89 -10.94 10.59 10.62
CA THR A 89 -10.23 10.20 9.41
C THR A 89 -11.23 9.96 8.28
N GLY A 90 -10.79 10.14 7.04
CA GLY A 90 -11.60 9.82 5.86
C GLY A 90 -10.70 9.52 4.68
N GLY A 91 -11.21 8.79 3.69
CA GLY A 91 -10.40 8.40 2.56
C GLY A 91 -11.14 7.60 1.50
N LEU A 92 -10.35 7.02 0.60
CA LEU A 92 -10.77 6.26 -0.56
C LEU A 92 -10.23 4.84 -0.47
N ARG A 93 -11.02 3.89 -0.96
CA ARG A 93 -10.58 2.51 -1.16
C ARG A 93 -10.91 2.07 -2.56
N PHE A 94 -9.92 1.54 -3.26
CA PHE A 94 -10.06 0.93 -4.58
C PHE A 94 -9.69 -0.53 -4.54
N VAL A 95 -10.39 -1.34 -5.32
CA VAL A 95 -10.03 -2.74 -5.58
C VAL A 95 -9.83 -2.87 -7.08
N LEU A 96 -8.61 -3.20 -7.48
CA LEU A 96 -8.19 -3.36 -8.86
C LEU A 96 -7.99 -4.86 -9.10
N PRO A 97 -8.90 -5.53 -9.82
CA PRO A 97 -8.80 -6.97 -10.05
C PRO A 97 -7.65 -7.30 -11.01
N GLU A 98 -7.13 -8.50 -10.87
CA GLU A 98 -6.22 -9.08 -11.85
C GLU A 98 -6.86 -9.12 -13.25
N SER A 99 -6.06 -8.89 -14.28
CA SER A 99 -6.46 -8.96 -15.68
C SER A 99 -5.38 -9.64 -16.52
N ASN A 100 -5.60 -9.74 -17.82
CA ASN A 100 -4.59 -10.31 -18.72
C ASN A 100 -3.28 -9.46 -18.76
N ASP A 101 -3.42 -8.14 -18.60
CA ASP A 101 -2.32 -7.18 -18.68
C ASP A 101 -1.76 -6.80 -17.31
N HIS A 102 -2.42 -7.19 -16.21
CA HIS A 102 -2.06 -6.79 -14.86
C HIS A 102 -2.10 -7.99 -13.92
N ILE A 103 -0.94 -8.39 -13.43
CA ILE A 103 -0.80 -9.52 -12.51
C ILE A 103 -1.18 -9.09 -11.10
N GLY A 104 -1.97 -9.93 -10.43
CA GLY A 104 -2.39 -9.79 -9.05
C GLY A 104 -3.57 -8.82 -8.82
N ASN A 105 -4.25 -9.05 -7.71
CA ASN A 105 -5.33 -8.20 -7.25
C ASN A 105 -4.75 -7.12 -6.34
N LEU A 106 -4.95 -5.84 -6.66
CA LEU A 106 -4.49 -4.74 -5.81
C LEU A 106 -5.66 -4.16 -5.01
N THR A 107 -5.45 -3.96 -3.72
CA THR A 107 -6.29 -3.12 -2.86
C THR A 107 -5.50 -1.87 -2.50
N VAL A 108 -6.06 -0.71 -2.79
CA VAL A 108 -5.47 0.61 -2.52
C VAL A 108 -6.31 1.30 -1.46
N ILE A 109 -5.66 1.78 -0.40
CA ILE A 109 -6.27 2.62 0.63
C ILE A 109 -5.52 3.96 0.62
N ILE A 110 -6.26 5.05 0.53
CA ILE A 110 -5.76 6.43 0.58
C ILE A 110 -6.60 7.14 1.64
N GLU A 111 -6.01 7.48 2.78
CA GLU A 111 -6.74 8.10 3.87
C GLU A 111 -5.93 9.19 4.57
N SER A 112 -6.60 10.09 5.29
CA SER A 112 -5.93 11.09 6.11
C SER A 112 -5.14 10.42 7.22
N PHE A 113 -3.85 10.76 7.36
CA PHE A 113 -2.98 10.15 8.35
C PHE A 113 -3.27 10.68 9.76
N ARG A 114 -3.34 9.79 10.75
CA ARG A 114 -3.71 10.17 12.12
C ARG A 114 -2.64 10.96 12.85
N HIS A 115 -1.38 10.80 12.48
CA HIS A 115 -0.24 11.39 13.16
C HIS A 115 0.31 12.66 12.47
N GLY A 116 -0.12 12.93 11.23
CA GLY A 116 0.24 14.12 10.47
C GLY A 116 -0.99 14.77 9.86
N ARG A 117 -1.31 16.00 10.27
CA ARG A 117 -2.54 16.68 9.82
C ARG A 117 -2.59 16.92 8.31
N ASN A 118 -1.45 17.23 7.71
CA ASN A 118 -1.30 17.45 6.27
C ASN A 118 -0.72 16.24 5.53
N GLU A 119 -0.78 15.06 6.14
CA GLU A 119 -0.26 13.84 5.54
C GLU A 119 -1.39 12.88 5.15
N ILE A 120 -1.21 12.27 4.01
CA ILE A 120 -2.06 11.20 3.49
C ILE A 120 -1.34 9.88 3.72
N PHE A 121 -2.03 8.93 4.34
CA PHE A 121 -1.59 7.54 4.44
C PHE A 121 -2.00 6.80 3.17
N VAL A 122 -1.07 6.07 2.59
CA VAL A 122 -1.28 5.21 1.42
C VAL A 122 -0.88 3.79 1.79
N GLU A 123 -1.80 2.84 1.60
CA GLU A 123 -1.50 1.42 1.66
C GLU A 123 -1.88 0.76 0.33
N VAL A 124 -0.96 0.00 -0.24
CA VAL A 124 -1.24 -0.86 -1.38
C VAL A 124 -0.92 -2.29 -1.01
N LYS A 125 -1.93 -3.15 -1.11
CA LYS A 125 -1.83 -4.60 -0.89
C LYS A 125 -2.02 -5.30 -2.22
N GLY A 126 -1.00 -6.00 -2.69
CA GLY A 126 -1.05 -6.92 -3.82
C GLY A 126 -1.21 -8.36 -3.36
N VAL A 127 -2.12 -9.10 -3.97
CA VAL A 127 -2.32 -10.54 -3.76
C VAL A 127 -2.06 -11.25 -5.09
N PHE A 128 -1.07 -12.15 -5.09
CA PHE A 128 -0.57 -12.85 -6.27
C PHE A 128 -0.71 -14.36 -6.04
N GLY A 129 -1.55 -15.00 -6.82
CA GLY A 129 -1.86 -16.43 -6.64
C GLY A 129 -2.13 -17.15 -7.95
N ARG A 130 -1.85 -16.50 -9.10
CA ARG A 130 -2.07 -17.12 -10.42
C ARG A 130 -1.14 -18.30 -10.66
N GLU A 131 0.12 -18.16 -10.25
CA GLU A 131 1.13 -19.19 -10.40
C GLU A 131 1.81 -19.47 -9.06
N PRO A 132 1.93 -20.75 -8.67
CA PRO A 132 2.69 -21.13 -7.47
C PRO A 132 4.18 -20.83 -7.64
N VAL A 133 4.83 -20.39 -6.58
CA VAL A 133 6.25 -19.99 -6.59
C VAL A 133 7.10 -21.06 -5.88
N ALA A 134 7.99 -21.70 -6.62
CA ALA A 134 8.98 -22.65 -6.09
C ALA A 134 10.25 -21.94 -5.58
N ALA A 135 11.13 -22.68 -4.93
CA ALA A 135 12.35 -22.12 -4.34
C ALA A 135 13.31 -21.49 -5.38
N ASP A 136 13.33 -22.00 -6.60
CA ASP A 136 14.12 -21.48 -7.74
C ASP A 136 13.50 -20.25 -8.41
N SER A 137 12.25 -19.94 -8.09
CA SER A 137 11.46 -18.87 -8.71
C SER A 137 11.10 -17.74 -7.74
N ILE A 138 11.78 -17.64 -6.60
CA ILE A 138 11.54 -16.61 -5.56
C ILE A 138 11.64 -15.18 -6.12
N GLY A 139 12.43 -14.98 -7.20
CA GLY A 139 12.49 -13.69 -7.91
C GLY A 139 11.13 -13.11 -8.28
N VAL A 140 10.12 -13.95 -8.54
CA VAL A 140 8.75 -13.50 -8.82
C VAL A 140 8.13 -12.76 -7.62
N ILE A 141 8.42 -13.19 -6.38
CA ILE A 141 7.94 -12.50 -5.16
C ILE A 141 8.60 -11.13 -5.06
N LEU A 142 9.89 -11.03 -5.40
CA LEU A 142 10.65 -9.79 -5.36
C LEU A 142 10.12 -8.80 -6.40
N GLU A 143 9.93 -9.25 -7.63
CA GLU A 143 9.37 -8.46 -8.74
C GLU A 143 7.97 -7.94 -8.42
N ASN A 144 7.10 -8.79 -7.89
CA ASN A 144 5.75 -8.40 -7.49
C ASN A 144 5.76 -7.39 -6.31
N THR A 145 6.69 -7.53 -5.37
CA THR A 145 6.86 -6.54 -4.30
C THR A 145 7.35 -5.19 -4.85
N GLN A 146 8.30 -5.21 -5.79
CA GLN A 146 8.76 -4.01 -6.49
C GLN A 146 7.64 -3.36 -7.31
N SER A 147 6.78 -4.15 -7.97
CA SER A 147 5.65 -3.62 -8.74
C SER A 147 4.64 -2.90 -7.85
N VAL A 148 4.37 -3.40 -6.63
CA VAL A 148 3.53 -2.69 -5.64
C VAL A 148 4.16 -1.35 -5.25
N ARG A 149 5.48 -1.29 -5.04
CA ARG A 149 6.18 -0.04 -4.77
C ARG A 149 6.09 0.94 -5.94
N ALA A 150 6.37 0.45 -7.15
CA ALA A 150 6.27 1.26 -8.37
C ALA A 150 4.85 1.82 -8.56
N PHE A 151 3.82 1.03 -8.25
CA PHE A 151 2.44 1.48 -8.31
C PHE A 151 2.18 2.67 -7.36
N ILE A 152 2.74 2.66 -6.15
CA ILE A 152 2.64 3.81 -5.25
C ILE A 152 3.33 5.04 -5.83
N SER A 153 4.61 4.91 -6.23
CA SER A 153 5.43 6.05 -6.65
C SER A 153 5.07 6.60 -8.04
N GLU A 154 4.59 5.75 -8.95
CA GLU A 154 4.35 6.12 -10.35
C GLU A 154 2.88 6.32 -10.69
N ARG A 155 1.95 5.88 -9.83
CA ARG A 155 0.51 6.00 -10.05
C ARG A 155 -0.20 6.77 -8.95
N ILE A 156 -0.02 6.36 -7.67
CA ILE A 156 -0.74 6.97 -6.57
C ILE A 156 -0.22 8.38 -6.26
N PHE A 157 1.07 8.56 -6.11
CA PHE A 157 1.64 9.87 -5.79
C PHE A 157 1.38 10.89 -6.89
N PRO A 158 1.64 10.62 -8.19
CA PRO A 158 1.28 11.55 -9.25
C PRO A 158 -0.23 11.82 -9.36
N TYR A 159 -1.08 10.85 -9.02
CA TYR A 159 -2.52 11.08 -8.93
C TYR A 159 -2.87 12.09 -7.84
N LEU A 160 -2.27 11.98 -6.64
CA LEU A 160 -2.51 12.94 -5.55
C LEU A 160 -1.94 14.33 -5.87
N GLU A 161 -0.76 14.40 -6.49
CA GLU A 161 -0.12 15.64 -6.92
C GLU A 161 -0.99 16.46 -7.87
N GLN A 162 -1.79 15.80 -8.75
CA GLN A 162 -2.71 16.49 -9.66
C GLN A 162 -3.76 17.35 -8.96
N PHE A 163 -4.04 17.08 -7.68
CA PHE A 163 -5.05 17.79 -6.90
C PHE A 163 -4.44 18.67 -5.80
N ASP A 164 -3.15 18.51 -5.49
CA ASP A 164 -2.45 19.32 -4.48
C ASP A 164 -1.97 20.64 -5.08
N HIS A 165 -2.92 21.49 -5.47
CA HIS A 165 -2.67 22.82 -6.02
C HIS A 165 -3.22 23.91 -5.10
N PRO A 166 -2.67 25.15 -5.18
CA PRO A 166 -3.30 26.28 -4.53
C PRO A 166 -4.76 26.37 -4.96
N LYS A 167 -5.67 26.61 -4.00
CA LYS A 167 -7.05 26.94 -4.36
C LYS A 167 -7.02 28.20 -5.21
N ASP A 168 -7.52 28.10 -6.44
CA ASP A 168 -7.73 29.30 -7.25
C ASP A 168 -8.64 30.26 -6.48
N LEU A 169 -8.11 31.41 -6.11
CA LEU A 169 -8.83 32.46 -5.36
C LEU A 169 -9.92 33.12 -6.21
N PHE A 170 -10.16 32.62 -7.43
CA PHE A 170 -11.01 33.27 -8.46
C PHE A 170 -12.03 32.31 -9.12
N SER A 171 -12.40 31.20 -8.50
CA SER A 171 -13.50 30.36 -9.00
C SER A 171 -14.76 30.48 -8.16
#